data_41ac20e03695f90a1f66dbcfdf891179
#
_entry.id   41ac20e03695f90a1f66dbcfdf891179
#
_cell.length_a   1.000
_cell.length_b   1.000
_cell.length_c   1.000
_cell.angle_alpha   90.00
_cell.angle_beta   90.00
_cell.angle_gamma   90.00
#
_symmetry.space_group_name_H-M   'P 1'
#
loop_
_entity.id
_entity.type
_entity.pdbx_description
1 polymer ?
#
loop_
_entity_poly.entity_id
_entity_poly.type
_entity_poly.pdbx_seq_one_letter_code
_entity_poly.pdbx_strand_id
1 'polypeptide(L)'
;VSRSGSQHDLRRFDAATAHLDAPFAVVDMAAFRANAAAMTSRAGGKPIRLASKSVRCRHLIEQVLGMTGYRGILAYTLPEALWLAACDTSDDIVVAYPTADRAALARLAGDATAATSIAVMVDSTDHLDLIEKAAAGLPDAHQVRVAIDIDAGYEALGGRFRAGARRSPVRTPADAVALANAILGRPGLR
;
A
#
# COMPACT_ATOMS: atom_id res chain seq x y z
N VAL A 1 31.40 -8.04 -5.82
CA VAL A 1 30.56 -7.51 -6.91
C VAL A 1 31.48 -6.99 -7.99
N SER A 2 31.55 -7.67 -9.14
CA SER A 2 32.49 -7.39 -10.24
C SER A 2 32.16 -6.03 -10.90
N ARG A 3 33.14 -5.12 -10.92
CA ARG A 3 33.04 -3.80 -11.57
C ARG A 3 32.94 -3.85 -13.11
N SER A 4 33.18 -4.97 -13.74
CA SER A 4 33.15 -5.12 -15.21
C SER A 4 31.70 -5.18 -15.76
N GLY A 5 30.71 -5.69 -15.00
CA GLY A 5 29.30 -5.72 -15.41
C GLY A 5 28.71 -4.32 -15.54
N SER A 6 29.08 -3.38 -14.66
CA SER A 6 28.48 -2.04 -14.62
C SER A 6 28.84 -1.15 -15.82
N GLN A 7 30.06 -1.28 -16.38
CA GLN A 7 30.46 -0.46 -17.55
C GLN A 7 29.82 -0.93 -18.86
N HIS A 8 29.59 -2.23 -19.01
CA HIS A 8 28.93 -2.78 -20.21
C HIS A 8 27.45 -2.37 -20.21
N ASP A 9 26.80 -2.39 -19.04
CA ASP A 9 25.41 -1.98 -18.89
C ASP A 9 25.21 -0.48 -19.17
N LEU A 10 26.12 0.38 -18.71
CA LEU A 10 26.08 1.82 -18.98
C LEU A 10 26.14 2.11 -20.49
N ARG A 11 27.06 1.52 -21.22
CA ARG A 11 27.17 1.71 -22.67
C ARG A 11 25.90 1.30 -23.44
N ARG A 12 25.22 0.24 -22.96
CA ARG A 12 23.95 -0.20 -23.56
C ARG A 12 22.84 0.84 -23.34
N PHE A 13 22.76 1.41 -22.15
CA PHE A 13 21.80 2.46 -21.84
C PHE A 13 22.10 3.75 -22.60
N ASP A 14 23.38 4.18 -22.67
CA ASP A 14 23.79 5.34 -23.43
C ASP A 14 23.42 5.21 -24.91
N ALA A 15 23.68 4.05 -25.52
CA ALA A 15 23.31 3.78 -26.90
C ALA A 15 21.78 3.78 -27.11
N ALA A 16 21.04 3.20 -26.20
CA ALA A 16 19.59 3.12 -26.29
C ALA A 16 18.89 4.50 -26.11
N THR A 17 19.54 5.44 -25.43
CA THR A 17 18.98 6.75 -25.09
C THR A 17 19.64 7.92 -25.83
N ALA A 18 20.57 7.63 -26.74
CA ALA A 18 21.34 8.66 -27.46
C ALA A 18 20.49 9.67 -28.28
N HIS A 19 19.22 9.33 -28.54
CA HIS A 19 18.25 10.17 -29.24
C HIS A 19 17.36 11.01 -28.32
N LEU A 20 17.54 10.90 -26.98
CA LEU A 20 16.71 11.59 -25.99
C LEU A 20 17.49 12.75 -25.37
N ASP A 21 16.78 13.86 -25.13
CA ASP A 21 17.30 14.97 -24.37
C ASP A 21 17.05 14.75 -22.86
N ALA A 22 18.08 15.03 -22.04
CA ALA A 22 17.97 14.98 -20.59
C ALA A 22 17.07 16.14 -20.06
N PRO A 23 16.36 15.93 -18.91
CA PRO A 23 16.48 14.81 -17.97
C PRO A 23 15.51 13.66 -18.27
N PHE A 24 15.97 12.42 -18.17
CA PHE A 24 15.14 11.21 -18.23
C PHE A 24 15.63 10.13 -17.27
N ALA A 25 14.79 9.15 -16.99
CA ALA A 25 15.14 7.97 -16.22
C ALA A 25 14.97 6.71 -17.08
N VAL A 26 15.84 5.72 -16.86
CA VAL A 26 15.83 4.45 -17.60
C VAL A 26 15.51 3.30 -16.66
N VAL A 27 14.63 2.41 -17.08
CA VAL A 27 14.35 1.16 -16.39
C VAL A 27 14.78 -0.02 -17.25
N ASP A 28 15.70 -0.84 -16.73
CA ASP A 28 16.05 -2.11 -17.36
C ASP A 28 14.91 -3.11 -17.13
N MET A 29 14.09 -3.33 -18.15
CA MET A 29 12.93 -4.22 -18.05
C MET A 29 13.32 -5.69 -17.87
N ALA A 30 14.50 -6.11 -18.31
CA ALA A 30 14.98 -7.48 -18.09
C ALA A 30 15.33 -7.68 -16.61
N ALA A 31 16.09 -6.76 -16.03
CA ALA A 31 16.42 -6.76 -14.61
C ALA A 31 15.15 -6.59 -13.73
N PHE A 32 14.23 -5.73 -14.13
CA PHE A 32 12.95 -5.52 -13.44
C PHE A 32 12.14 -6.83 -13.35
N ARG A 33 11.95 -7.53 -14.46
CA ARG A 33 11.23 -8.81 -14.50
C ARG A 33 11.96 -9.91 -13.72
N ALA A 34 13.28 -9.98 -13.81
CA ALA A 34 14.09 -10.95 -13.07
C ALA A 34 13.97 -10.72 -11.56
N ASN A 35 14.01 -9.47 -11.11
CA ASN A 35 13.81 -9.12 -9.70
C ASN A 35 12.39 -9.50 -9.21
N ALA A 36 11.36 -9.21 -10.00
CA ALA A 36 9.99 -9.58 -9.67
C ALA A 36 9.85 -11.10 -9.53
N ALA A 37 10.40 -11.89 -10.47
CA ALA A 37 10.37 -13.35 -10.41
C ALA A 37 11.16 -13.90 -9.19
N ALA A 38 12.29 -13.30 -8.85
CA ALA A 38 13.06 -13.68 -7.66
C ALA A 38 12.31 -13.41 -6.36
N MET A 39 11.49 -12.34 -6.31
CA MET A 39 10.65 -12.05 -5.16
C MET A 39 9.53 -13.08 -4.99
N THR A 40 8.83 -13.46 -6.06
CA THR A 40 7.78 -14.48 -6.00
C THR A 40 8.33 -15.85 -5.62
N SER A 41 9.50 -16.22 -6.11
CA SER A 41 10.20 -17.45 -5.70
C SER A 41 10.48 -17.46 -4.19
N ARG A 42 10.99 -16.35 -3.62
CA ARG A 42 11.25 -16.23 -2.18
C ARG A 42 9.99 -16.17 -1.33
N ALA A 43 8.87 -15.72 -1.89
CA ALA A 43 7.60 -15.65 -1.19
C ALA A 43 6.98 -17.03 -0.89
N GLY A 44 7.49 -18.11 -1.50
CA GLY A 44 7.06 -19.47 -1.19
C GLY A 44 5.56 -19.69 -1.40
N GLY A 45 5.00 -19.18 -2.50
CA GLY A 45 3.58 -19.29 -2.85
C GLY A 45 2.66 -18.27 -2.17
N LYS A 46 3.17 -17.41 -1.28
CA LYS A 46 2.37 -16.31 -0.71
C LYS A 46 2.23 -15.18 -1.73
N PRO A 47 1.03 -14.59 -1.89
CA PRO A 47 0.86 -13.46 -2.79
C PRO A 47 1.61 -12.23 -2.27
N ILE A 48 2.18 -11.46 -3.18
CA ILE A 48 2.91 -10.22 -2.87
C ILE A 48 2.02 -9.03 -3.23
N ARG A 49 1.82 -8.12 -2.26
CA ARG A 49 1.20 -6.82 -2.49
C ARG A 49 2.29 -5.81 -2.86
N LEU A 50 2.13 -5.15 -4.02
CA LEU A 50 3.13 -4.22 -4.52
C LEU A 50 3.04 -2.86 -3.82
N ALA A 51 4.16 -2.38 -3.27
CA ALA A 51 4.22 -1.07 -2.64
C ALA A 51 4.42 0.06 -3.68
N SER A 52 3.39 0.86 -3.92
CA SER A 52 3.40 1.93 -4.94
C SER A 52 4.49 2.98 -4.69
N LYS A 53 4.73 3.33 -3.41
CA LYS A 53 5.77 4.31 -3.04
C LYS A 53 7.18 3.95 -3.51
N SER A 54 7.45 2.66 -3.72
CA SER A 54 8.76 2.18 -4.15
C SER A 54 8.90 2.16 -5.67
N VAL A 55 7.81 2.05 -6.41
CA VAL A 55 7.80 1.98 -7.88
C VAL A 55 7.46 3.32 -8.51
N ARG A 56 6.47 4.05 -7.99
CA ARG A 56 6.03 5.38 -8.41
C ARG A 56 5.79 5.57 -9.92
N CYS A 57 5.51 4.50 -10.62
CA CYS A 57 5.20 4.51 -12.05
C CYS A 57 4.04 3.52 -12.28
N ARG A 58 2.86 4.04 -12.64
CA ARG A 58 1.65 3.24 -12.82
C ARG A 58 1.84 2.14 -13.85
N HIS A 59 2.48 2.44 -14.99
CA HIS A 59 2.75 1.43 -16.01
C HIS A 59 3.60 0.26 -15.48
N LEU A 60 4.61 0.52 -14.64
CA LEU A 60 5.42 -0.54 -14.02
C LEU A 60 4.62 -1.30 -12.95
N ILE A 61 3.72 -0.63 -12.22
CA ILE A 61 2.80 -1.29 -11.29
C ILE A 61 1.90 -2.27 -12.04
N GLU A 62 1.28 -1.85 -13.15
CA GLU A 62 0.43 -2.69 -14.00
C GLU A 62 1.20 -3.89 -14.58
N GLN A 63 2.44 -3.67 -15.02
CA GLN A 63 3.32 -4.76 -15.49
C GLN A 63 3.55 -5.83 -14.42
N VAL A 64 3.78 -5.42 -13.17
CA VAL A 64 4.02 -6.36 -12.05
C VAL A 64 2.72 -7.06 -11.65
N LEU A 65 1.60 -6.33 -11.58
CA LEU A 65 0.30 -6.93 -11.24
C LEU A 65 -0.15 -7.99 -12.25
N GLY A 66 0.29 -7.88 -13.50
CA GLY A 66 0.10 -8.92 -14.54
C GLY A 66 0.98 -10.17 -14.35
N MET A 67 1.94 -10.18 -13.42
CA MET A 67 2.80 -11.33 -13.15
C MET A 67 2.21 -12.25 -12.10
N THR A 68 2.36 -13.56 -12.29
CA THR A 68 1.94 -14.56 -11.31
C THR A 68 2.60 -14.33 -9.94
N GLY A 69 1.80 -14.40 -8.88
CA GLY A 69 2.27 -14.23 -7.50
C GLY A 69 2.15 -12.81 -6.95
N TYR A 70 1.79 -11.82 -7.79
CA TYR A 70 1.47 -10.48 -7.32
C TYR A 70 -0.05 -10.28 -7.26
N ARG A 71 -0.51 -9.62 -6.20
CA ARG A 71 -1.93 -9.31 -6.01
C ARG A 71 -2.11 -8.05 -5.18
N GLY A 72 -2.77 -7.06 -5.78
CA GLY A 72 -3.12 -5.81 -5.12
C GLY A 72 -1.95 -4.86 -4.86
N ILE A 73 -2.27 -3.69 -4.35
CA ILE A 73 -1.35 -2.58 -4.13
C ILE A 73 -1.32 -2.21 -2.64
N LEU A 74 -0.14 -1.92 -2.12
CA LEU A 74 0.05 -1.18 -0.88
C LEU A 74 0.31 0.29 -1.25
N ALA A 75 -0.74 1.11 -1.25
CA ALA A 75 -0.65 2.53 -1.61
C ALA A 75 0.00 3.35 -0.49
N TYR A 76 0.70 4.41 -0.86
CA TYR A 76 1.39 5.27 0.10
C TYR A 76 0.44 6.23 0.82
N THR A 77 -0.53 6.80 0.10
CA THR A 77 -1.53 7.73 0.65
C THR A 77 -2.92 7.40 0.13
N LEU A 78 -3.96 7.86 0.83
CA LEU A 78 -5.33 7.68 0.38
C LEU A 78 -5.63 8.43 -0.94
N PRO A 79 -5.17 9.67 -1.19
CA PRO A 79 -5.32 10.32 -2.50
C PRO A 79 -4.69 9.51 -3.65
N GLU A 80 -3.51 8.90 -3.44
CA GLU A 80 -2.90 8.01 -4.43
C GLU A 80 -3.76 6.75 -4.67
N ALA A 81 -4.28 6.12 -3.60
CA ALA A 81 -5.14 4.96 -3.70
C ALA A 81 -6.42 5.26 -4.51
N LEU A 82 -7.06 6.40 -4.26
CA LEU A 82 -8.23 6.87 -5.00
C LEU A 82 -7.91 7.09 -6.49
N TRP A 83 -6.76 7.67 -6.80
CA TRP A 83 -6.32 7.83 -8.18
C TRP A 83 -6.03 6.50 -8.87
N LEU A 84 -5.36 5.56 -8.20
CA LEU A 84 -5.07 4.23 -8.75
C LEU A 84 -6.35 3.43 -8.98
N ALA A 85 -7.35 3.51 -8.08
CA ALA A 85 -8.66 2.90 -8.27
C ALA A 85 -9.42 3.53 -9.45
N ALA A 86 -9.43 4.86 -9.55
CA ALA A 86 -10.08 5.58 -10.66
C ALA A 86 -9.43 5.31 -12.03
N CYS A 87 -8.18 4.84 -12.05
CA CYS A 87 -7.47 4.40 -13.26
C CYS A 87 -7.60 2.89 -13.51
N ASP A 88 -8.46 2.17 -12.80
CA ASP A 88 -8.63 0.70 -12.88
C ASP A 88 -7.31 -0.09 -12.74
N THR A 89 -6.33 0.48 -12.00
CA THR A 89 -5.02 -0.15 -11.84
C THR A 89 -5.10 -1.39 -10.94
N SER A 90 -5.99 -1.40 -9.95
CA SER A 90 -6.26 -2.55 -9.07
C SER A 90 -7.59 -2.38 -8.34
N ASP A 91 -8.28 -3.48 -8.13
CA ASP A 91 -9.49 -3.62 -7.30
C ASP A 91 -9.18 -4.03 -5.84
N ASP A 92 -7.90 -4.15 -5.49
CA ASP A 92 -7.44 -4.53 -4.15
C ASP A 92 -6.27 -3.62 -3.70
N ILE A 93 -6.60 -2.52 -3.05
CA ILE A 93 -5.66 -1.51 -2.61
C ILE A 93 -5.74 -1.34 -1.09
N VAL A 94 -4.61 -1.42 -0.40
CA VAL A 94 -4.51 -1.11 1.03
C VAL A 94 -3.68 0.16 1.19
N VAL A 95 -4.20 1.14 1.92
CA VAL A 95 -3.45 2.35 2.27
C VAL A 95 -2.51 2.04 3.42
N ALA A 96 -1.20 2.25 3.21
CA ALA A 96 -0.12 1.76 4.08
C ALA A 96 -0.05 2.38 5.48
N TYR A 97 -0.82 3.45 5.74
CA TYR A 97 -0.80 4.19 7.01
C TYR A 97 -2.19 4.75 7.33
N PRO A 98 -2.54 4.90 8.61
CA PRO A 98 -3.70 5.68 9.01
C PRO A 98 -3.64 7.09 8.42
N THR A 99 -4.79 7.64 8.06
CA THR A 99 -4.88 8.96 7.42
C THR A 99 -5.83 9.89 8.18
N ALA A 100 -5.45 11.18 8.26
CA ALA A 100 -6.30 12.26 8.76
C ALA A 100 -6.83 13.16 7.63
N ASP A 101 -6.66 12.78 6.37
CA ASP A 101 -7.16 13.51 5.21
C ASP A 101 -8.68 13.34 5.06
N ARG A 102 -9.43 14.27 5.65
CA ARG A 102 -10.89 14.24 5.69
C ARG A 102 -11.51 14.32 4.30
N ALA A 103 -10.93 15.10 3.40
CA ALA A 103 -11.43 15.24 2.02
C ALA A 103 -11.28 13.93 1.24
N ALA A 104 -10.14 13.25 1.39
CA ALA A 104 -9.92 11.96 0.78
C ALA A 104 -10.82 10.87 1.39
N LEU A 105 -11.05 10.89 2.72
CA LEU A 105 -11.98 9.97 3.39
C LEU A 105 -13.42 10.18 2.93
N ALA A 106 -13.88 11.44 2.76
CA ALA A 106 -15.20 11.74 2.23
C ALA A 106 -15.36 11.24 0.78
N ARG A 107 -14.33 11.42 -0.07
CA ARG A 107 -14.32 10.86 -1.43
C ARG A 107 -14.38 9.34 -1.43
N LEU A 108 -13.63 8.69 -0.53
CA LEU A 108 -13.66 7.23 -0.39
C LEU A 108 -15.06 6.72 -0.03
N ALA A 109 -15.71 7.35 0.96
CA ALA A 109 -17.05 6.97 1.40
C ALA A 109 -18.14 7.32 0.37
N GLY A 110 -17.93 8.32 -0.46
CA GLY A 110 -18.88 8.76 -1.49
C GLY A 110 -18.79 8.01 -2.83
N ASP A 111 -17.80 7.13 -3.01
CA ASP A 111 -17.56 6.41 -4.25
C ASP A 111 -17.62 4.89 -4.03
N ALA A 112 -18.62 4.24 -4.65
CA ALA A 112 -18.88 2.80 -4.50
C ALA A 112 -17.69 1.94 -4.96
N THR A 113 -17.04 2.30 -6.06
CA THR A 113 -15.88 1.59 -6.59
C THR A 113 -14.69 1.72 -5.65
N ALA A 114 -14.38 2.94 -5.20
CA ALA A 114 -13.31 3.19 -4.24
C ALA A 114 -13.56 2.46 -2.90
N ALA A 115 -14.77 2.54 -2.34
CA ALA A 115 -15.15 1.88 -1.09
C ALA A 115 -15.05 0.35 -1.18
N THR A 116 -15.24 -0.21 -2.36
CA THR A 116 -15.08 -1.65 -2.61
C THR A 116 -13.62 -2.06 -2.77
N SER A 117 -12.84 -1.24 -3.47
CA SER A 117 -11.46 -1.57 -3.86
C SER A 117 -10.41 -1.18 -2.82
N ILE A 118 -10.68 -0.16 -1.98
CA ILE A 118 -9.70 0.40 -1.05
C ILE A 118 -10.01 0.01 0.40
N ALA A 119 -8.98 -0.43 1.12
CA ALA A 119 -9.01 -0.54 2.58
C ALA A 119 -8.03 0.47 3.20
N VAL A 120 -8.45 1.18 4.24
CA VAL A 120 -7.58 2.10 4.99
C VAL A 120 -7.12 1.47 6.29
N MET A 121 -5.85 1.68 6.65
CA MET A 121 -5.32 1.22 7.94
C MET A 121 -5.86 2.09 9.07
N VAL A 122 -6.18 1.44 10.19
CA VAL A 122 -6.62 2.07 11.45
C VAL A 122 -5.88 1.41 12.62
N ASP A 123 -5.58 2.17 13.66
CA ASP A 123 -4.91 1.68 14.86
C ASP A 123 -5.52 2.24 16.15
N SER A 124 -6.56 3.05 16.04
CA SER A 124 -7.28 3.66 17.18
C SER A 124 -8.74 3.92 16.84
N THR A 125 -9.56 4.10 17.87
CA THR A 125 -10.95 4.53 17.73
C THR A 125 -11.08 5.94 17.15
N ASP A 126 -10.09 6.80 17.34
CA ASP A 126 -10.07 8.16 16.78
C ASP A 126 -10.03 8.12 15.24
N HIS A 127 -9.33 7.13 14.65
CA HIS A 127 -9.36 6.93 13.20
C HIS A 127 -10.74 6.51 12.70
N LEU A 128 -11.45 5.66 13.47
CA LEU A 128 -12.83 5.27 13.15
C LEU A 128 -13.76 6.49 13.17
N ASP A 129 -13.61 7.34 14.18
CA ASP A 129 -14.38 8.59 14.31
C ASP A 129 -14.10 9.56 13.16
N LEU A 130 -12.86 9.65 12.69
CA LEU A 130 -12.50 10.48 11.53
C LEU A 130 -13.18 9.99 10.25
N ILE A 131 -13.22 8.67 10.03
CA ILE A 131 -13.89 8.08 8.86
C ILE A 131 -15.39 8.36 8.92
N GLU A 132 -16.05 8.11 10.05
CA GLU A 132 -17.49 8.36 10.21
C GLU A 132 -17.84 9.84 10.06
N LYS A 133 -17.04 10.75 10.64
CA LYS A 133 -17.24 12.20 10.49
C LYS A 133 -17.06 12.65 9.04
N ALA A 134 -16.14 12.05 8.30
CA ALA A 134 -15.93 12.36 6.89
C ALA A 134 -17.10 11.86 6.02
N ALA A 135 -17.72 10.74 6.38
CA ALA A 135 -18.91 10.19 5.71
C ALA A 135 -20.21 10.87 6.11
N ALA A 136 -20.25 11.52 7.30
CA ALA A 136 -21.44 12.19 7.82
C ALA A 136 -21.86 13.35 6.89
N GLY A 137 -23.09 13.31 6.41
CA GLY A 137 -23.62 14.31 5.47
C GLY A 137 -23.54 13.91 4.00
N LEU A 138 -22.96 12.76 3.68
CA LEU A 138 -23.09 12.18 2.36
C LEU A 138 -24.43 11.44 2.25
N PRO A 139 -25.25 11.70 1.23
CA PRO A 139 -26.60 11.11 1.12
C PRO A 139 -26.56 9.58 0.94
N ASP A 140 -25.50 9.08 0.27
CA ASP A 140 -25.36 7.67 -0.08
C ASP A 140 -23.95 7.17 0.31
N ALA A 141 -23.56 7.35 1.58
CA ALA A 141 -22.25 6.91 2.06
C ALA A 141 -22.12 5.37 2.02
N HIS A 142 -21.04 4.90 1.43
CA HIS A 142 -20.69 3.49 1.37
C HIS A 142 -19.87 3.08 2.59
N GLN A 143 -19.99 1.80 2.98
CA GLN A 143 -19.14 1.23 4.02
C GLN A 143 -17.67 1.25 3.62
N VAL A 144 -16.84 1.85 4.48
CA VAL A 144 -15.39 1.90 4.27
C VAL A 144 -14.75 0.62 4.81
N ARG A 145 -13.93 -0.03 3.99
CA ARG A 145 -13.11 -1.17 4.39
C ARG A 145 -11.95 -0.68 5.23
N VAL A 146 -11.72 -1.34 6.38
CA VAL A 146 -10.61 -1.01 7.27
C VAL A 146 -9.72 -2.24 7.52
N ALA A 147 -8.44 -1.97 7.77
CA ALA A 147 -7.45 -2.96 8.16
C ALA A 147 -6.77 -2.49 9.45
N ILE A 148 -6.70 -3.35 10.48
CA ILE A 148 -6.06 -3.02 11.74
C ILE A 148 -4.54 -3.05 11.55
N ASP A 149 -3.86 -1.94 11.84
CA ASP A 149 -2.39 -1.87 11.89
C ASP A 149 -1.91 -2.37 13.27
N ILE A 150 -1.16 -3.47 13.26
CA ILE A 150 -0.64 -4.11 14.47
C ILE A 150 0.87 -3.90 14.53
N ASP A 151 1.38 -3.35 15.65
CA ASP A 151 2.81 -3.29 15.93
C ASP A 151 3.31 -4.66 16.39
N ALA A 152 3.87 -5.42 15.46
CA ALA A 152 4.51 -6.72 15.72
C ALA A 152 5.99 -6.58 16.14
N GLY A 153 6.41 -5.43 16.68
CA GLY A 153 7.77 -5.21 17.19
C GLY A 153 8.13 -6.20 18.29
N TYR A 154 9.42 -6.59 18.32
CA TYR A 154 9.94 -7.48 19.35
C TYR A 154 10.03 -6.76 20.71
N GLU A 155 9.52 -7.39 21.74
CA GLU A 155 9.54 -6.90 23.11
C GLU A 155 10.17 -7.94 24.04
N ALA A 156 11.10 -7.53 24.92
CA ALA A 156 11.78 -8.37 25.88
C ALA A 156 11.87 -7.69 27.25
N LEU A 157 12.20 -8.48 28.31
CA LEU A 157 12.38 -8.00 29.65
C LEU A 157 11.19 -7.19 30.21
N GLY A 158 9.96 -7.67 29.99
CA GLY A 158 8.75 -7.01 30.46
C GLY A 158 8.54 -5.61 29.87
N GLY A 159 8.90 -5.42 28.61
CA GLY A 159 8.73 -4.14 27.91
C GLY A 159 9.90 -3.16 28.03
N ARG A 160 10.95 -3.52 28.79
CA ARG A 160 12.13 -2.64 28.97
C ARG A 160 13.01 -2.55 27.72
N PHE A 161 12.99 -3.59 26.89
CA PHE A 161 13.67 -3.60 25.59
C PHE A 161 12.65 -3.81 24.48
N ARG A 162 12.67 -2.92 23.48
CA ARG A 162 11.81 -3.00 22.31
C ARG A 162 12.62 -2.73 21.04
N ALA A 163 12.48 -3.62 20.06
CA ALA A 163 13.01 -3.46 18.71
C ALA A 163 11.86 -3.52 17.71
N GLY A 164 11.79 -2.54 16.81
CA GLY A 164 10.74 -2.42 15.80
C GLY A 164 10.32 -0.99 15.54
N ALA A 165 9.37 -0.81 14.64
CA ALA A 165 9.01 0.50 14.07
C ALA A 165 8.16 1.38 15.02
N ARG A 166 7.52 0.82 16.01
CA ARG A 166 6.63 1.51 16.99
C ARG A 166 5.57 2.40 16.30
N ARG A 167 4.87 1.85 15.33
CA ARG A 167 3.94 2.63 14.50
C ARG A 167 2.51 2.62 15.02
N SER A 168 2.10 1.55 15.71
CA SER A 168 0.73 1.35 16.19
C SER A 168 0.71 1.17 17.69
N PRO A 169 -0.32 1.66 18.40
CA PRO A 169 -0.58 1.33 19.80
C PRO A 169 -1.13 -0.10 19.96
N VAL A 170 -1.67 -0.71 18.90
CA VAL A 170 -2.21 -2.07 18.92
C VAL A 170 -1.07 -3.08 18.90
N ARG A 171 -0.84 -3.77 20.02
CA ARG A 171 0.35 -4.62 20.22
C ARG A 171 0.02 -6.02 20.71
N THR A 172 -1.08 -6.14 21.40
CA THR A 172 -1.51 -7.41 21.99
C THR A 172 -2.74 -7.94 21.25
N PRO A 173 -3.01 -9.24 21.33
CA PRO A 173 -4.28 -9.79 20.84
C PRO A 173 -5.49 -9.10 21.46
N ALA A 174 -5.41 -8.69 22.74
CA ALA A 174 -6.50 -7.99 23.41
C ALA A 174 -6.77 -6.60 22.79
N ASP A 175 -5.72 -5.82 22.48
CA ASP A 175 -5.86 -4.53 21.79
C ASP A 175 -6.50 -4.71 20.42
N ALA A 176 -6.06 -5.72 19.66
CA ALA A 176 -6.59 -6.01 18.34
C ALA A 176 -8.07 -6.41 18.40
N VAL A 177 -8.46 -7.26 19.36
CA VAL A 177 -9.85 -7.67 19.57
C VAL A 177 -10.70 -6.47 20.00
N ALA A 178 -10.20 -5.61 20.88
CA ALA A 178 -10.93 -4.42 21.32
C ALA A 178 -11.21 -3.48 20.13
N LEU A 179 -10.21 -3.21 19.29
CA LEU A 179 -10.39 -2.38 18.10
C LEU A 179 -11.31 -3.06 17.06
N ALA A 180 -11.18 -4.38 16.86
CA ALA A 180 -12.06 -5.13 15.97
C ALA A 180 -13.53 -5.04 16.42
N ASN A 181 -13.81 -5.19 17.73
CA ASN A 181 -15.15 -5.03 18.26
C ASN A 181 -15.69 -3.60 18.07
N ALA A 182 -14.84 -2.59 18.23
CA ALA A 182 -15.22 -1.21 17.97
C ALA A 182 -15.55 -0.98 16.48
N ILE A 183 -14.85 -1.63 15.55
CA ILE A 183 -15.15 -1.59 14.11
C ILE A 183 -16.51 -2.26 13.83
N LEU A 184 -16.73 -3.47 14.36
CA LEU A 184 -17.98 -4.23 14.16
C LEU A 184 -19.21 -3.52 14.73
N GLY A 185 -19.04 -2.68 15.75
CA GLY A 185 -20.11 -1.84 16.31
C GLY A 185 -20.49 -0.64 15.46
N ARG A 186 -19.82 -0.38 14.34
CA ARG A 186 -20.00 0.80 13.48
C ARG A 186 -20.54 0.43 12.10
N PRO A 187 -21.80 0.77 11.78
CA PRO A 187 -22.42 0.35 10.52
C PRO A 187 -21.77 0.92 9.26
N GLY A 188 -21.04 2.04 9.37
CA GLY A 188 -20.28 2.65 8.26
C GLY A 188 -18.94 1.98 7.93
N LEU A 189 -18.52 0.96 8.71
CA LEU A 189 -17.21 0.27 8.55
C LEU A 189 -17.40 -1.23 8.31
N ARG A 190 -16.38 -1.85 7.68
CA ARG A 190 -16.30 -3.30 7.47
C ARG A 190 -14.87 -3.79 7.37
#